data_2495bf6f3747e335da0edfe8e5be12ba
#
_entry.id   2495bf6f3747e335da0edfe8e5be12ba
#
_cell.length_a   1.000
_cell.length_b   1.000
_cell.length_c   1.000
_cell.angle_alpha   90.00
_cell.angle_beta   90.00
_cell.angle_gamma   90.00
#
_symmetry.space_group_name_H-M   'P 1'
#
loop_
_entity.id
_entity.type
_entity.pdbx_description
1 polymer ?
#
loop_
_entity_poly.entity_id
_entity_poly.type
_entity_poly.pdbx_seq_one_letter_code
_entity_poly.pdbx_strand_id
1 'polypeptide(L)'
;MKNIAVLGSTGSIGTQTLDVVRGHRELFHISVLAANSSDELLEQQIREFEPELAVLSDEAAYARLKSRYTGKTQLAGGRQAFIDAAAYPAVDTVVTSMMGFAGLEPTMKALDAKKNIALANKETLVVAGEIVMRRAKEQGVSILPVDSEHCAFFQCLQGEKRETIEKLLLTCSGGPFRGKKREALIGATKAQVLAHPTWNMGQKITVDSASLVNKGLEVIEAKWLYGVDYDQIQVVVHPQSIIHSMVQFCDGSIIAQLGCPDMKLPIQYALTYPTRQSSDFERLDFWKLKDLTFEKPDTDTFKGLRFAYEAGKMGGSMPCIFNAANEVAVGAFLKGAIHFLDIYDIIEQTMMKRACILEPTLEELFEEDAWARAYAASLLEK
;
A
#
# COMPACT_ATOMS: atom_id res chain seq x y z
N MET A 1 -9.43 0.22 -25.45
CA MET A 1 -9.02 -0.81 -24.47
C MET A 1 -7.78 -0.27 -23.77
N LYS A 2 -7.73 -0.29 -22.44
CA LYS A 2 -6.60 0.25 -21.66
C LYS A 2 -5.57 -0.87 -21.43
N ASN A 3 -4.31 -0.59 -21.72
CA ASN A 3 -3.20 -1.54 -21.54
C ASN A 3 -2.61 -1.41 -20.14
N ILE A 4 -2.51 -2.52 -19.43
CA ILE A 4 -2.15 -2.56 -18.01
C ILE A 4 -0.87 -3.36 -17.79
N ALA A 5 0.04 -2.82 -16.99
CA ALA A 5 1.10 -3.58 -16.35
C ALA A 5 0.71 -3.89 -14.91
N VAL A 6 0.87 -5.14 -14.47
CA VAL A 6 0.65 -5.53 -13.07
C VAL A 6 1.99 -5.93 -12.46
N LEU A 7 2.57 -5.05 -11.67
CA LEU A 7 3.80 -5.31 -10.93
C LEU A 7 3.45 -5.91 -9.57
N GLY A 8 3.88 -7.14 -9.31
CA GLY A 8 3.45 -7.94 -8.18
C GLY A 8 2.19 -8.78 -8.47
N SER A 9 2.05 -9.27 -9.70
CA SER A 9 0.84 -9.94 -10.21
C SER A 9 0.44 -11.19 -9.43
N THR A 10 1.39 -11.86 -8.79
CA THR A 10 1.16 -13.06 -7.97
C THR A 10 0.84 -12.79 -6.51
N GLY A 11 0.91 -11.52 -6.08
CA GLY A 11 0.51 -11.08 -4.74
C GLY A 11 -1.00 -10.92 -4.59
N SER A 12 -1.46 -10.63 -3.36
CA SER A 12 -2.89 -10.50 -3.05
C SER A 12 -3.59 -9.43 -3.91
N ILE A 13 -3.01 -8.23 -4.05
CA ILE A 13 -3.59 -7.17 -4.89
C ILE A 13 -3.44 -7.49 -6.37
N GLY A 14 -2.31 -8.08 -6.78
CA GLY A 14 -2.07 -8.46 -8.17
C GLY A 14 -3.09 -9.49 -8.68
N THR A 15 -3.35 -10.54 -7.90
CA THR A 15 -4.36 -11.57 -8.27
C THR A 15 -5.77 -10.97 -8.33
N GLN A 16 -6.15 -10.12 -7.38
CA GLN A 16 -7.44 -9.41 -7.41
C GLN A 16 -7.54 -8.40 -8.56
N THR A 17 -6.42 -7.80 -8.96
CA THR A 17 -6.37 -6.97 -10.18
C THR A 17 -6.70 -7.81 -11.41
N LEU A 18 -6.14 -9.01 -11.51
CA LEU A 18 -6.44 -9.92 -12.61
C LEU A 18 -7.89 -10.43 -12.57
N ASP A 19 -8.48 -10.60 -11.38
CA ASP A 19 -9.92 -10.90 -11.24
C ASP A 19 -10.79 -9.78 -11.80
N VAL A 20 -10.46 -8.51 -11.50
CA VAL A 20 -11.15 -7.35 -12.06
C VAL A 20 -11.01 -7.31 -13.57
N VAL A 21 -9.81 -7.52 -14.11
CA VAL A 21 -9.57 -7.54 -15.56
C VAL A 21 -10.32 -8.68 -16.23
N ARG A 22 -10.41 -9.85 -15.58
CA ARG A 22 -11.16 -11.02 -16.07
C ARG A 22 -12.66 -10.72 -16.25
N GLY A 23 -13.22 -9.91 -15.36
CA GLY A 23 -14.60 -9.42 -15.44
C GLY A 23 -14.84 -8.36 -16.51
N HIS A 24 -13.77 -7.75 -17.05
CA HIS A 24 -13.85 -6.60 -17.97
C HIS A 24 -12.82 -6.69 -19.11
N ARG A 25 -12.71 -7.85 -19.74
CA ARG A 25 -11.75 -8.08 -20.84
C ARG A 25 -11.97 -7.17 -22.06
N GLU A 26 -13.17 -6.64 -22.22
CA GLU A 26 -13.48 -5.66 -23.27
C GLU A 26 -12.90 -4.26 -23.01
N LEU A 27 -12.60 -3.95 -21.73
CA LEU A 27 -12.03 -2.66 -21.30
C LEU A 27 -10.51 -2.71 -21.17
N PHE A 28 -9.95 -3.88 -20.79
CA PHE A 28 -8.58 -4.02 -20.35
C PHE A 28 -7.83 -5.10 -21.11
N HIS A 29 -6.57 -4.81 -21.39
CA HIS A 29 -5.57 -5.77 -21.84
C HIS A 29 -4.37 -5.78 -20.90
N ILE A 30 -3.91 -6.96 -20.53
CA ILE A 30 -2.69 -7.11 -19.73
C ILE A 30 -1.49 -7.19 -20.66
N SER A 31 -0.72 -6.11 -20.72
CA SER A 31 0.51 -6.05 -21.54
C SER A 31 1.72 -6.59 -20.80
N VAL A 32 1.77 -6.41 -19.47
CA VAL A 32 2.91 -6.83 -18.65
C VAL A 32 2.44 -7.49 -17.38
N LEU A 33 3.02 -8.64 -17.07
CA LEU A 33 2.94 -9.30 -15.75
C LEU A 33 4.34 -9.38 -15.14
N ALA A 34 4.48 -8.90 -13.90
CA ALA A 34 5.75 -9.01 -13.19
C ALA A 34 5.54 -9.55 -11.78
N ALA A 35 6.39 -10.49 -11.37
CA ALA A 35 6.37 -11.12 -10.07
C ALA A 35 7.79 -11.28 -9.50
N ASN A 36 7.90 -11.68 -8.23
CA ASN A 36 9.21 -11.93 -7.64
C ASN A 36 9.68 -13.37 -7.96
N SER A 37 9.15 -14.37 -7.26
CA SER A 37 9.66 -15.76 -7.30
C SER A 37 8.59 -16.82 -7.60
N SER A 38 7.33 -16.44 -7.72
CA SER A 38 6.19 -17.35 -7.94
C SER A 38 6.06 -17.71 -9.42
N ASP A 39 7.00 -18.47 -9.95
CA ASP A 39 7.11 -18.81 -11.37
C ASP A 39 5.95 -19.69 -11.89
N GLU A 40 5.41 -20.60 -11.08
CA GLU A 40 4.27 -21.45 -11.47
C GLU A 40 2.98 -20.65 -11.61
N LEU A 41 2.68 -19.76 -10.64
CA LEU A 41 1.49 -18.93 -10.72
C LEU A 41 1.60 -17.89 -11.84
N LEU A 42 2.80 -17.31 -12.02
CA LEU A 42 3.03 -16.39 -13.14
C LEU A 42 2.82 -17.10 -14.50
N GLU A 43 3.26 -18.36 -14.65
CA GLU A 43 3.02 -19.12 -15.87
C GLU A 43 1.52 -19.33 -16.14
N GLN A 44 0.73 -19.64 -15.09
CA GLN A 44 -0.74 -19.73 -15.22
C GLN A 44 -1.34 -18.40 -15.70
N GLN A 45 -0.91 -17.29 -15.10
CA GLN A 45 -1.33 -15.94 -15.51
C GLN A 45 -0.93 -15.62 -16.94
N ILE A 46 0.28 -15.98 -17.37
CA ILE A 46 0.74 -15.82 -18.76
C ILE A 46 -0.16 -16.59 -19.73
N ARG A 47 -0.48 -17.84 -19.43
CA ARG A 47 -1.35 -18.67 -20.28
C ARG A 47 -2.77 -18.14 -20.38
N GLU A 48 -3.26 -17.47 -19.35
CA GLU A 48 -4.62 -16.93 -19.30
C GLU A 48 -4.74 -15.56 -20.00
N PHE A 49 -3.77 -14.67 -19.76
CA PHE A 49 -3.84 -13.26 -20.19
C PHE A 49 -2.99 -12.95 -21.41
N GLU A 50 -2.09 -13.85 -21.80
CA GLU A 50 -1.20 -13.74 -22.98
C GLU A 50 -0.52 -12.36 -23.09
N PRO A 51 0.18 -11.88 -22.00
CA PRO A 51 0.83 -10.58 -22.04
C PRO A 51 1.98 -10.57 -23.06
N GLU A 52 2.38 -9.40 -23.50
CA GLU A 52 3.56 -9.23 -24.35
C GLU A 52 4.85 -9.53 -23.57
N LEU A 53 4.90 -9.14 -22.29
CA LEU A 53 6.08 -9.31 -21.44
C LEU A 53 5.69 -9.91 -20.08
N ALA A 54 6.47 -10.88 -19.63
CA ALA A 54 6.41 -11.39 -18.26
C ALA A 54 7.80 -11.38 -17.61
N VAL A 55 7.85 -10.93 -16.36
CA VAL A 55 9.12 -10.71 -15.64
C VAL A 55 9.12 -11.40 -14.29
N LEU A 56 10.22 -12.05 -13.96
CA LEU A 56 10.52 -12.52 -12.60
C LEU A 56 11.78 -11.81 -12.09
N SER A 57 11.68 -11.14 -10.94
CA SER A 57 12.84 -10.46 -10.35
C SER A 57 13.86 -11.44 -9.74
N ASP A 58 13.42 -12.62 -9.30
CA ASP A 58 14.28 -13.71 -8.86
C ASP A 58 14.83 -14.49 -10.07
N GLU A 59 16.15 -14.50 -10.21
CA GLU A 59 16.83 -15.11 -11.36
C GLU A 59 16.66 -16.64 -11.40
N ALA A 60 16.58 -17.31 -10.25
CA ALA A 60 16.36 -18.75 -10.20
C ALA A 60 14.94 -19.12 -10.65
N ALA A 61 13.95 -18.36 -10.21
CA ALA A 61 12.57 -18.52 -10.66
C ALA A 61 12.43 -18.24 -12.17
N TYR A 62 13.10 -17.20 -12.66
CA TYR A 62 13.17 -16.92 -14.09
C TYR A 62 13.76 -18.09 -14.89
N ALA A 63 14.88 -18.63 -14.43
CA ALA A 63 15.52 -19.77 -15.11
C ALA A 63 14.59 -20.99 -15.15
N ARG A 64 13.86 -21.30 -14.04
CA ARG A 64 12.85 -22.37 -14.00
C ARG A 64 11.73 -22.15 -15.00
N LEU A 65 11.15 -20.93 -15.02
CA LEU A 65 10.08 -20.60 -15.97
C LEU A 65 10.58 -20.70 -17.41
N LYS A 66 11.71 -20.10 -17.71
CA LYS A 66 12.31 -20.09 -19.05
C LYS A 66 12.59 -21.49 -19.60
N SER A 67 12.96 -22.44 -18.73
CA SER A 67 13.28 -23.82 -19.15
C SER A 67 12.04 -24.63 -19.62
N ARG A 68 10.83 -24.25 -19.17
CA ARG A 68 9.60 -24.99 -19.46
C ARG A 68 8.56 -24.24 -20.30
N TYR A 69 8.68 -22.91 -20.38
CA TYR A 69 7.73 -22.10 -21.13
C TYR A 69 8.07 -22.05 -22.61
N THR A 70 7.09 -22.37 -23.46
CA THR A 70 7.23 -22.42 -24.91
C THR A 70 6.23 -21.50 -25.65
N GLY A 71 5.56 -20.60 -24.92
CA GLY A 71 4.57 -19.68 -25.48
C GLY A 71 5.20 -18.46 -26.19
N LYS A 72 4.36 -17.50 -26.58
CA LYS A 72 4.75 -16.31 -27.34
C LYS A 72 5.17 -15.12 -26.46
N THR A 73 4.77 -15.09 -25.19
CA THR A 73 5.12 -14.03 -24.26
C THR A 73 6.63 -13.94 -24.09
N GLN A 74 7.16 -12.73 -24.24
CA GLN A 74 8.57 -12.48 -23.95
C GLN A 74 8.83 -12.67 -22.45
N LEU A 75 9.86 -13.43 -22.07
CA LEU A 75 10.26 -13.59 -20.69
C LEU A 75 11.52 -12.77 -20.39
N ALA A 76 11.54 -12.08 -19.27
CA ALA A 76 12.72 -11.38 -18.76
C ALA A 76 12.94 -11.70 -17.28
N GLY A 77 14.19 -11.60 -16.81
CA GLY A 77 14.56 -11.93 -15.43
C GLY A 77 15.47 -10.89 -14.80
N GLY A 78 15.49 -10.87 -13.46
CA GLY A 78 16.33 -10.00 -12.66
C GLY A 78 15.66 -8.69 -12.26
N ARG A 79 16.26 -8.02 -11.25
CA ARG A 79 15.72 -6.78 -10.65
C ARG A 79 15.56 -5.65 -11.68
N GLN A 80 16.55 -5.45 -12.56
CA GLN A 80 16.50 -4.38 -13.55
C GLN A 80 15.37 -4.59 -14.57
N ALA A 81 15.16 -5.81 -15.04
CA ALA A 81 14.06 -6.14 -15.93
C ALA A 81 12.69 -5.87 -15.28
N PHE A 82 12.57 -6.11 -13.96
CA PHE A 82 11.36 -5.82 -13.19
C PHE A 82 11.09 -4.31 -13.14
N ILE A 83 12.12 -3.49 -12.91
CA ILE A 83 12.00 -2.02 -12.90
C ILE A 83 11.61 -1.51 -14.30
N ASP A 84 12.30 -1.99 -15.34
CA ASP A 84 12.08 -1.55 -16.72
C ASP A 84 10.70 -1.96 -17.25
N ALA A 85 10.11 -3.04 -16.74
CA ALA A 85 8.75 -3.48 -17.06
C ALA A 85 7.69 -2.40 -16.76
N ALA A 86 7.93 -1.53 -15.78
CA ALA A 86 7.07 -0.40 -15.44
C ALA A 86 6.98 0.66 -16.57
N ALA A 87 7.98 0.72 -17.44
CA ALA A 87 8.06 1.67 -18.55
C ALA A 87 7.75 1.02 -19.91
N TYR A 88 7.17 -0.17 -19.92
CA TYR A 88 6.90 -0.88 -21.18
C TYR A 88 6.05 -0.01 -22.14
N PRO A 89 6.45 0.14 -23.41
CA PRO A 89 5.89 1.17 -24.30
C PRO A 89 4.37 1.10 -24.48
N ALA A 90 3.80 -0.09 -24.59
CA ALA A 90 2.37 -0.29 -24.85
C ALA A 90 1.48 0.01 -23.62
N VAL A 91 2.04 0.11 -22.41
CA VAL A 91 1.29 0.27 -21.16
C VAL A 91 0.74 1.69 -21.00
N ASP A 92 -0.53 1.81 -20.62
CA ASP A 92 -1.19 3.07 -20.26
C ASP A 92 -1.17 3.30 -18.73
N THR A 93 -1.38 2.24 -17.96
CA THR A 93 -1.49 2.28 -16.50
C THR A 93 -0.69 1.15 -15.86
N VAL A 94 0.08 1.49 -14.84
CA VAL A 94 0.85 0.53 -14.03
C VAL A 94 0.16 0.33 -12.68
N VAL A 95 -0.20 -0.90 -12.36
CA VAL A 95 -0.64 -1.29 -11.01
C VAL A 95 0.60 -1.65 -10.20
N THR A 96 0.90 -0.87 -9.16
CA THR A 96 2.05 -1.08 -8.28
C THR A 96 1.61 -1.84 -7.04
N SER A 97 1.67 -3.18 -7.09
CA SER A 97 1.20 -4.06 -6.01
C SER A 97 2.34 -4.81 -5.30
N MET A 98 3.54 -4.25 -5.34
CA MET A 98 4.68 -4.70 -4.54
C MET A 98 4.53 -4.24 -3.09
N MET A 99 5.29 -4.86 -2.19
CA MET A 99 5.34 -4.48 -0.78
C MET A 99 6.59 -3.62 -0.49
N GLY A 100 6.43 -2.66 0.42
CA GLY A 100 7.54 -1.93 1.01
C GLY A 100 8.27 -1.00 0.03
N PHE A 101 9.50 -0.66 0.40
CA PHE A 101 10.38 0.25 -0.35
C PHE A 101 10.63 -0.17 -1.81
N ALA A 102 10.55 -1.47 -2.11
CA ALA A 102 10.83 -2.01 -3.45
C ALA A 102 9.92 -1.44 -4.56
N GLY A 103 8.79 -0.83 -4.21
CA GLY A 103 7.87 -0.19 -5.16
C GLY A 103 8.33 1.17 -5.68
N LEU A 104 9.28 1.83 -5.01
CA LEU A 104 9.66 3.20 -5.34
C LEU A 104 10.31 3.33 -6.73
N GLU A 105 11.34 2.54 -7.03
CA GLU A 105 12.05 2.63 -8.32
C GLU A 105 11.14 2.32 -9.52
N PRO A 106 10.35 1.21 -9.53
CA PRO A 106 9.41 0.96 -10.61
C PRO A 106 8.37 2.07 -10.77
N THR A 107 7.89 2.66 -9.67
CA THR A 107 6.95 3.79 -9.74
C THR A 107 7.60 5.01 -10.37
N MET A 108 8.82 5.38 -9.96
CA MET A 108 9.54 6.49 -10.58
C MET A 108 9.79 6.24 -12.07
N LYS A 109 10.18 5.02 -12.43
CA LYS A 109 10.39 4.61 -13.83
C LYS A 109 9.11 4.73 -14.66
N ALA A 110 7.96 4.34 -14.11
CA ALA A 110 6.66 4.48 -14.76
C ALA A 110 6.28 5.96 -14.96
N LEU A 111 6.49 6.80 -13.94
CA LEU A 111 6.25 8.25 -14.03
C LEU A 111 7.10 8.92 -15.11
N ASP A 112 8.40 8.58 -15.19
CA ASP A 112 9.31 9.08 -16.22
C ASP A 112 8.89 8.65 -17.63
N ALA A 113 8.28 7.47 -17.76
CA ALA A 113 7.70 6.97 -18.99
C ALA A 113 6.26 7.48 -19.24
N LYS A 114 5.78 8.45 -18.46
CA LYS A 114 4.44 9.07 -18.56
C LYS A 114 3.29 8.06 -18.46
N LYS A 115 3.43 7.06 -17.57
CA LYS A 115 2.37 6.08 -17.29
C LYS A 115 1.54 6.53 -16.08
N ASN A 116 0.22 6.33 -16.15
CA ASN A 116 -0.62 6.50 -14.97
C ASN A 116 -0.34 5.37 -13.96
N ILE A 117 -0.52 5.67 -12.68
CA ILE A 117 -0.27 4.73 -11.60
C ILE A 117 -1.58 4.39 -10.89
N ALA A 118 -1.93 3.11 -10.81
CA ALA A 118 -2.88 2.59 -9.84
C ALA A 118 -2.07 2.12 -8.62
N LEU A 119 -2.00 2.99 -7.61
CA LEU A 119 -1.08 2.87 -6.48
C LEU A 119 -1.68 2.00 -5.38
N ALA A 120 -1.14 0.78 -5.22
CA ALA A 120 -1.42 -0.07 -4.07
C ALA A 120 -0.24 -0.12 -3.07
N ASN A 121 0.96 0.26 -3.50
CA ASN A 121 2.15 0.34 -2.66
C ASN A 121 2.22 1.70 -1.97
N LYS A 122 1.60 1.81 -0.80
CA LYS A 122 1.58 3.05 0.01
C LYS A 122 2.96 3.51 0.45
N GLU A 123 3.88 2.58 0.67
CA GLU A 123 5.24 2.86 1.12
C GLU A 123 5.99 3.77 0.14
N THR A 124 5.66 3.74 -1.14
CA THR A 124 6.19 4.67 -2.15
C THR A 124 5.93 6.13 -1.77
N LEU A 125 4.71 6.47 -1.36
CA LEU A 125 4.38 7.84 -0.92
C LEU A 125 4.87 8.14 0.50
N VAL A 126 4.95 7.14 1.35
CA VAL A 126 5.54 7.31 2.70
C VAL A 126 7.00 7.73 2.58
N VAL A 127 7.77 7.04 1.76
CA VAL A 127 9.22 7.23 1.64
C VAL A 127 9.56 8.48 0.82
N ALA A 128 8.91 8.71 -0.30
CA ALA A 128 9.29 9.72 -1.29
C ALA A 128 8.10 10.54 -1.82
N GLY A 129 7.04 10.72 -1.01
CA GLY A 129 5.78 11.28 -1.48
C GLY A 129 5.90 12.63 -2.16
N GLU A 130 6.73 13.55 -1.65
CA GLU A 130 6.96 14.84 -2.29
C GLU A 130 7.56 14.68 -3.69
N ILE A 131 8.61 13.87 -3.82
CA ILE A 131 9.30 13.63 -5.10
C ILE A 131 8.36 12.96 -6.10
N VAL A 132 7.62 11.93 -5.65
CA VAL A 132 6.68 11.16 -6.47
C VAL A 132 5.54 12.04 -6.98
N MET A 133 4.90 12.81 -6.09
CA MET A 133 3.77 13.68 -6.47
C MET A 133 4.21 14.84 -7.38
N ARG A 134 5.39 15.44 -7.10
CA ARG A 134 5.99 16.45 -7.97
C ARG A 134 6.27 15.87 -9.36
N ARG A 135 6.89 14.68 -9.45
CA ARG A 135 7.19 14.02 -10.73
C ARG A 135 5.91 13.68 -11.49
N ALA A 136 4.88 13.17 -10.84
CA ALA A 136 3.59 12.89 -11.48
C ALA A 136 2.97 14.17 -12.08
N LYS A 137 3.03 15.29 -11.35
CA LYS A 137 2.55 16.59 -11.84
C LYS A 137 3.36 17.09 -13.03
N GLU A 138 4.70 17.01 -12.98
CA GLU A 138 5.60 17.41 -14.06
C GLU A 138 5.34 16.59 -15.35
N GLN A 139 5.08 15.29 -15.22
CA GLN A 139 4.81 14.40 -16.34
C GLN A 139 3.35 14.44 -16.82
N GLY A 140 2.46 15.11 -16.08
CA GLY A 140 1.03 15.22 -16.41
C GLY A 140 0.28 13.88 -16.29
N VAL A 141 0.71 13.00 -15.39
CA VAL A 141 0.10 11.68 -15.16
C VAL A 141 -0.62 11.62 -13.81
N SER A 142 -1.57 10.70 -13.71
CA SER A 142 -2.40 10.51 -12.52
C SER A 142 -1.86 9.40 -11.64
N ILE A 143 -1.91 9.63 -10.32
CA ILE A 143 -1.77 8.60 -9.29
C ILE A 143 -3.16 8.34 -8.71
N LEU A 144 -3.69 7.15 -8.96
CA LEU A 144 -5.02 6.71 -8.54
C LEU A 144 -4.88 5.74 -7.38
N PRO A 145 -5.47 6.03 -6.22
CA PRO A 145 -5.31 5.18 -5.04
C PRO A 145 -6.07 3.87 -5.17
N VAL A 146 -5.39 2.77 -4.85
CA VAL A 146 -5.95 1.42 -4.74
C VAL A 146 -6.22 1.05 -3.29
N ASP A 147 -5.47 1.62 -2.33
CA ASP A 147 -5.76 1.42 -0.91
C ASP A 147 -7.20 1.84 -0.59
N SER A 148 -7.95 1.01 0.16
CA SER A 148 -9.40 1.16 0.31
C SER A 148 -9.81 2.49 0.92
N GLU A 149 -9.09 2.96 1.93
CA GLU A 149 -9.34 4.21 2.62
C GLU A 149 -9.06 5.42 1.73
N HIS A 150 -7.98 5.35 0.97
CA HIS A 150 -7.64 6.42 0.03
C HIS A 150 -8.55 6.42 -1.19
N CYS A 151 -8.92 5.25 -1.70
CA CYS A 151 -9.95 5.16 -2.74
C CYS A 151 -11.29 5.76 -2.24
N ALA A 152 -11.64 5.56 -0.96
CA ALA A 152 -12.82 6.17 -0.36
C ALA A 152 -12.74 7.70 -0.34
N PHE A 153 -11.63 8.28 0.12
CA PHE A 153 -11.42 9.73 0.05
C PHE A 153 -11.51 10.25 -1.39
N PHE A 154 -10.83 9.56 -2.31
CA PHE A 154 -10.87 9.92 -3.72
C PHE A 154 -12.29 9.95 -4.29
N GLN A 155 -13.14 8.98 -3.90
CA GLN A 155 -14.55 8.95 -4.30
C GLN A 155 -15.37 10.05 -3.65
N CYS A 156 -15.17 10.34 -2.35
CA CYS A 156 -15.88 11.40 -1.62
C CYS A 156 -15.55 12.81 -2.13
N LEU A 157 -14.37 12.98 -2.74
CA LEU A 157 -13.88 14.27 -3.26
C LEU A 157 -14.23 14.53 -4.72
N GLN A 158 -15.02 13.63 -5.37
CA GLN A 158 -15.41 13.85 -6.76
C GLN A 158 -16.36 15.03 -6.90
N GLY A 159 -15.94 16.06 -7.62
CA GLY A 159 -16.71 17.30 -7.80
C GLY A 159 -16.50 18.36 -6.72
N GLU A 160 -15.77 18.01 -5.65
CA GLU A 160 -15.49 18.90 -4.54
C GLU A 160 -14.16 19.65 -4.72
N LYS A 161 -14.05 20.83 -4.12
CA LYS A 161 -12.82 21.60 -4.11
C LYS A 161 -11.96 21.20 -2.90
N ARG A 162 -10.66 21.04 -3.10
CA ARG A 162 -9.73 20.65 -2.01
C ARG A 162 -9.72 21.65 -0.85
N GLU A 163 -9.91 22.94 -1.13
CA GLU A 163 -9.93 24.00 -0.12
C GLU A 163 -11.13 23.91 0.84
N THR A 164 -12.14 23.11 0.49
CA THR A 164 -13.32 22.88 1.34
C THR A 164 -13.12 21.74 2.33
N ILE A 165 -12.01 20.98 2.24
CA ILE A 165 -11.69 19.90 3.18
C ILE A 165 -11.36 20.49 4.55
N GLU A 166 -12.19 20.21 5.55
CA GLU A 166 -11.87 20.50 6.95
C GLU A 166 -11.04 19.37 7.55
N LYS A 167 -11.50 18.11 7.37
CA LYS A 167 -10.81 16.91 7.87
C LYS A 167 -10.99 15.72 6.96
N LEU A 168 -9.96 14.89 6.90
CA LEU A 168 -10.02 13.51 6.44
C LEU A 168 -10.22 12.60 7.65
N LEU A 169 -11.32 11.86 7.70
CA LEU A 169 -11.66 10.92 8.76
C LEU A 169 -11.25 9.53 8.28
N LEU A 170 -10.03 9.14 8.61
CA LEU A 170 -9.38 7.90 8.17
C LEU A 170 -9.81 6.75 9.08
N THR A 171 -10.60 5.80 8.56
CA THR A 171 -11.08 4.67 9.36
C THR A 171 -10.04 3.55 9.44
N CYS A 172 -10.10 2.75 10.50
CA CYS A 172 -9.36 1.50 10.65
C CYS A 172 -10.18 0.48 11.45
N SER A 173 -9.89 -0.81 11.25
CA SER A 173 -10.55 -1.89 12.03
C SER A 173 -10.15 -1.90 13.50
N GLY A 174 -8.99 -1.33 13.84
CA GLY A 174 -8.36 -1.43 15.15
C GLY A 174 -7.50 -2.69 15.34
N GLY A 175 -7.47 -3.57 14.35
CA GLY A 175 -6.66 -4.79 14.36
C GLY A 175 -7.13 -5.87 15.35
N PRO A 176 -6.38 -6.99 15.48
CA PRO A 176 -6.75 -8.14 16.30
C PRO A 176 -6.70 -7.86 17.83
N PHE A 177 -6.03 -6.79 18.22
CA PHE A 177 -5.85 -6.43 19.63
C PHE A 177 -6.68 -5.23 20.08
N ARG A 178 -7.67 -4.80 19.29
CA ARG A 178 -8.57 -3.71 19.67
C ARG A 178 -9.13 -3.92 21.08
N GLY A 179 -9.06 -2.88 21.92
CA GLY A 179 -9.51 -2.90 23.32
C GLY A 179 -8.55 -3.57 24.31
N LYS A 180 -7.43 -4.14 23.85
CA LYS A 180 -6.38 -4.66 24.73
C LYS A 180 -5.46 -3.54 25.20
N LYS A 181 -4.84 -3.72 26.36
CA LYS A 181 -3.80 -2.85 26.90
C LYS A 181 -2.43 -3.50 26.76
N ARG A 182 -1.35 -2.71 26.92
CA ARG A 182 0.04 -3.13 26.70
C ARG A 182 0.39 -4.44 27.45
N GLU A 183 -0.11 -4.61 28.66
CA GLU A 183 0.16 -5.79 29.50
C GLU A 183 -0.37 -7.08 28.85
N ALA A 184 -1.50 -6.99 28.14
CA ALA A 184 -2.09 -8.13 27.45
C ALA A 184 -1.38 -8.46 26.12
N LEU A 185 -0.47 -7.59 25.64
CA LEU A 185 0.33 -7.81 24.43
C LEU A 185 1.71 -8.42 24.74
N ILE A 186 2.10 -8.48 26.02
CA ILE A 186 3.34 -9.15 26.44
C ILE A 186 3.21 -10.63 26.07
N GLY A 187 4.15 -11.14 25.28
CA GLY A 187 4.13 -12.54 24.81
C GLY A 187 3.08 -12.84 23.72
N ALA A 188 2.50 -11.81 23.09
CA ALA A 188 1.60 -12.01 21.95
C ALA A 188 2.28 -12.85 20.86
N THR A 189 1.65 -13.97 20.48
CA THR A 189 2.19 -14.91 19.51
C THR A 189 1.93 -14.44 18.08
N LYS A 190 2.76 -14.91 17.13
CA LYS A 190 2.54 -14.66 15.69
C LYS A 190 1.12 -15.04 15.25
N ALA A 191 0.60 -16.17 15.73
CA ALA A 191 -0.75 -16.61 15.38
C ALA A 191 -1.83 -15.60 15.84
N GLN A 192 -1.69 -15.05 17.05
CA GLN A 192 -2.61 -14.04 17.58
C GLN A 192 -2.52 -12.72 16.80
N VAL A 193 -1.30 -12.28 16.45
CA VAL A 193 -1.07 -11.06 15.68
C VAL A 193 -1.64 -11.19 14.26
N LEU A 194 -1.55 -12.36 13.65
CA LEU A 194 -2.04 -12.63 12.29
C LEU A 194 -3.54 -12.92 12.21
N ALA A 195 -4.25 -13.05 13.35
CA ALA A 195 -5.69 -13.31 13.40
C ALA A 195 -6.51 -12.02 13.22
N HIS A 196 -6.41 -11.39 12.04
CA HIS A 196 -7.19 -10.17 11.75
C HIS A 196 -8.69 -10.49 11.68
N PRO A 197 -9.58 -9.72 12.35
CA PRO A 197 -10.99 -10.08 12.50
C PRO A 197 -11.82 -9.94 11.20
N THR A 198 -11.42 -9.08 10.28
CA THR A 198 -12.25 -8.69 9.11
C THR A 198 -11.56 -8.98 7.78
N TRP A 199 -10.27 -8.67 7.66
CA TRP A 199 -9.52 -8.73 6.41
C TRP A 199 -8.63 -9.96 6.33
N ASN A 200 -8.59 -10.61 5.16
CA ASN A 200 -7.60 -11.62 4.84
C ASN A 200 -6.48 -10.98 4.01
N MET A 201 -5.35 -10.71 4.65
CA MET A 201 -4.26 -9.93 4.08
C MET A 201 -2.92 -10.67 4.17
N GLY A 202 -1.90 -10.14 3.48
CA GLY A 202 -0.53 -10.63 3.63
C GLY A 202 -0.01 -10.47 5.07
N GLN A 203 1.00 -11.27 5.44
CA GLN A 203 1.50 -11.30 6.83
C GLN A 203 2.05 -9.95 7.30
N LYS A 204 2.83 -9.24 6.45
CA LYS A 204 3.42 -7.93 6.80
C LYS A 204 2.35 -6.91 7.16
N ILE A 205 1.38 -6.68 6.28
CA ILE A 205 0.32 -5.69 6.50
C ILE A 205 -0.61 -6.08 7.67
N THR A 206 -0.75 -7.37 7.98
CA THR A 206 -1.52 -7.82 9.15
C THR A 206 -0.80 -7.47 10.45
N VAL A 207 0.53 -7.60 10.51
CA VAL A 207 1.33 -7.13 11.67
C VAL A 207 1.26 -5.61 11.77
N ASP A 208 1.36 -4.89 10.65
CA ASP A 208 1.22 -3.42 10.62
C ASP A 208 -0.17 -2.96 11.09
N SER A 209 -1.23 -3.71 10.75
CA SER A 209 -2.58 -3.45 11.25
C SER A 209 -2.67 -3.66 12.76
N ALA A 210 -2.09 -4.76 13.27
CA ALA A 210 -2.08 -5.07 14.70
C ALA A 210 -1.33 -4.02 15.54
N SER A 211 -0.30 -3.40 14.97
CA SER A 211 0.53 -2.37 15.61
C SER A 211 0.05 -0.93 15.37
N LEU A 212 -0.99 -0.73 14.56
CA LEU A 212 -1.43 0.55 13.99
C LEU A 212 -0.36 1.28 13.14
N VAL A 213 0.72 0.62 12.76
CA VAL A 213 1.68 1.15 11.78
C VAL A 213 1.03 1.28 10.41
N ASN A 214 0.23 0.30 9.97
CA ASN A 214 -0.47 0.40 8.69
C ASN A 214 -1.27 1.70 8.58
N LYS A 215 -2.04 2.02 9.63
CA LYS A 215 -2.81 3.26 9.67
C LYS A 215 -1.92 4.51 9.71
N GLY A 216 -0.76 4.39 10.34
CA GLY A 216 0.26 5.44 10.31
C GLY A 216 0.83 5.69 8.91
N LEU A 217 1.13 4.64 8.16
CA LEU A 217 1.57 4.76 6.75
C LEU A 217 0.49 5.44 5.90
N GLU A 218 -0.76 5.10 6.11
CA GLU A 218 -1.90 5.70 5.41
C GLU A 218 -2.12 7.18 5.77
N VAL A 219 -1.83 7.60 6.99
CA VAL A 219 -1.81 9.03 7.38
C VAL A 219 -0.80 9.82 6.54
N ILE A 220 0.40 9.27 6.35
CA ILE A 220 1.43 9.90 5.53
C ILE A 220 1.03 9.90 4.04
N GLU A 221 0.47 8.81 3.56
CA GLU A 221 -0.04 8.70 2.19
C GLU A 221 -1.17 9.72 1.92
N ALA A 222 -2.11 9.91 2.88
CA ALA A 222 -3.20 10.87 2.76
C ALA A 222 -2.70 12.30 2.56
N LYS A 223 -1.67 12.72 3.30
CA LYS A 223 -1.04 14.04 3.13
C LYS A 223 -0.64 14.27 1.67
N TRP A 224 0.05 13.32 1.07
CA TRP A 224 0.58 13.47 -0.28
C TRP A 224 -0.51 13.39 -1.36
N LEU A 225 -1.46 12.45 -1.25
CA LEU A 225 -2.53 12.30 -2.24
C LEU A 225 -3.51 13.48 -2.24
N TYR A 226 -3.82 14.03 -1.07
CA TYR A 226 -4.88 15.05 -0.93
C TYR A 226 -4.36 16.44 -0.62
N GLY A 227 -3.06 16.60 -0.31
CA GLY A 227 -2.45 17.90 -0.04
C GLY A 227 -2.97 18.56 1.24
N VAL A 228 -3.36 17.78 2.24
CA VAL A 228 -3.83 18.24 3.54
C VAL A 228 -2.70 18.21 4.58
N ASP A 229 -2.84 18.96 5.67
CA ASP A 229 -1.91 18.90 6.78
C ASP A 229 -2.24 17.73 7.73
N TYR A 230 -1.24 17.26 8.48
CA TYR A 230 -1.43 16.15 9.42
C TYR A 230 -2.50 16.42 10.48
N ASP A 231 -2.72 17.66 10.86
CA ASP A 231 -3.75 18.06 11.84
C ASP A 231 -5.18 17.98 11.25
N GLN A 232 -5.28 17.93 9.92
CA GLN A 232 -6.55 17.69 9.21
C GLN A 232 -6.85 16.18 9.02
N ILE A 233 -5.91 15.28 9.36
CA ILE A 233 -6.13 13.84 9.23
C ILE A 233 -6.43 13.26 10.60
N GLN A 234 -7.64 12.76 10.78
CA GLN A 234 -8.12 12.17 12.03
C GLN A 234 -8.38 10.68 11.85
N VAL A 235 -7.68 9.85 12.62
CA VAL A 235 -7.92 8.39 12.60
C VAL A 235 -9.11 8.04 13.49
N VAL A 236 -9.99 7.19 12.98
CA VAL A 236 -11.20 6.70 13.65
C VAL A 236 -11.24 5.18 13.58
N VAL A 237 -11.33 4.51 14.72
CA VAL A 237 -11.51 3.05 14.75
C VAL A 237 -12.96 2.72 14.43
N HIS A 238 -13.17 1.94 13.38
CA HIS A 238 -14.46 1.45 12.89
C HIS A 238 -14.38 -0.06 12.65
N PRO A 239 -14.71 -0.88 13.67
CA PRO A 239 -14.41 -2.32 13.66
C PRO A 239 -15.10 -3.10 12.55
N GLN A 240 -16.27 -2.64 12.10
CA GLN A 240 -17.05 -3.31 11.07
C GLN A 240 -16.42 -3.17 9.68
N SER A 241 -15.52 -2.20 9.47
CA SER A 241 -14.86 -1.91 8.19
C SER A 241 -15.83 -1.74 7.01
N ILE A 242 -17.03 -1.21 7.27
CA ILE A 242 -18.06 -0.92 6.26
C ILE A 242 -17.87 0.48 5.70
N ILE A 243 -17.62 1.46 6.56
CA ILE A 243 -17.19 2.80 6.15
C ILE A 243 -15.68 2.74 5.93
N HIS A 244 -15.27 2.88 4.67
CA HIS A 244 -13.86 2.81 4.33
C HIS A 244 -13.09 4.09 4.63
N SER A 245 -13.73 5.26 4.53
CA SER A 245 -13.27 6.54 5.09
C SER A 245 -14.30 7.63 4.77
N MET A 246 -14.11 8.83 5.35
CA MET A 246 -15.05 9.94 5.24
C MET A 246 -14.29 11.27 5.10
N VAL A 247 -14.90 12.23 4.40
CA VAL A 247 -14.40 13.61 4.31
C VAL A 247 -15.39 14.53 5.02
N GLN A 248 -14.90 15.30 5.97
CA GLN A 248 -15.63 16.40 6.61
C GLN A 248 -15.26 17.71 5.90
N PHE A 249 -16.29 18.46 5.49
CA PHE A 249 -16.16 19.73 4.80
C PHE A 249 -16.35 20.93 5.73
N CYS A 250 -15.91 22.10 5.28
CA CYS A 250 -15.93 23.34 6.06
C CYS A 250 -17.33 23.83 6.46
N ASP A 251 -18.40 23.31 5.84
CA ASP A 251 -19.80 23.56 6.22
C ASP A 251 -20.30 22.58 7.29
N GLY A 252 -19.45 21.65 7.74
CA GLY A 252 -19.76 20.61 8.72
C GLY A 252 -20.38 19.34 8.14
N SER A 253 -20.64 19.28 6.82
CA SER A 253 -21.14 18.05 6.20
C SER A 253 -20.06 16.99 6.14
N ILE A 254 -20.48 15.71 6.15
CA ILE A 254 -19.58 14.57 6.02
C ILE A 254 -20.05 13.67 4.88
N ILE A 255 -19.16 13.39 3.93
CA ILE A 255 -19.39 12.40 2.88
C ILE A 255 -18.57 11.17 3.19
N ALA A 256 -19.19 9.99 3.11
CA ALA A 256 -18.58 8.71 3.41
C ALA A 256 -18.74 7.72 2.24
N GLN A 257 -17.71 6.93 1.98
CA GLN A 257 -17.81 5.79 1.07
C GLN A 257 -18.00 4.51 1.89
N LEU A 258 -19.01 3.74 1.55
CA LEU A 258 -19.35 2.46 2.18
C LEU A 258 -19.26 1.32 1.17
N GLY A 259 -18.85 0.14 1.64
CA GLY A 259 -18.79 -1.07 0.83
C GLY A 259 -18.49 -2.30 1.68
N CYS A 260 -18.68 -3.50 1.12
CA CYS A 260 -18.14 -4.71 1.71
C CYS A 260 -16.61 -4.68 1.71
N PRO A 261 -15.93 -5.31 2.69
CA PRO A 261 -14.46 -5.36 2.74
C PRO A 261 -13.88 -6.23 1.60
N ASP A 262 -13.71 -5.63 0.42
CA ASP A 262 -13.18 -6.29 -0.79
C ASP A 262 -12.30 -5.30 -1.57
N MET A 263 -11.04 -5.69 -1.84
CA MET A 263 -10.10 -4.85 -2.59
C MET A 263 -10.42 -4.76 -4.09
N LYS A 264 -11.27 -5.63 -4.63
CA LYS A 264 -11.66 -5.56 -6.05
C LYS A 264 -12.40 -4.28 -6.40
N LEU A 265 -13.20 -3.74 -5.46
CA LEU A 265 -13.92 -2.48 -5.69
C LEU A 265 -12.96 -1.27 -5.86
N PRO A 266 -12.01 -0.99 -4.96
CA PRO A 266 -11.06 0.10 -5.15
C PRO A 266 -10.13 -0.14 -6.35
N ILE A 267 -9.71 -1.38 -6.62
CA ILE A 267 -8.94 -1.73 -7.81
C ILE A 267 -9.74 -1.39 -9.08
N GLN A 268 -10.99 -1.85 -9.17
CA GLN A 268 -11.84 -1.56 -10.32
C GLN A 268 -12.02 -0.06 -10.51
N TYR A 269 -12.30 0.68 -9.42
CA TYR A 269 -12.51 2.12 -9.50
C TYR A 269 -11.26 2.85 -10.00
N ALA A 270 -10.06 2.50 -9.50
CA ALA A 270 -8.81 3.08 -9.97
C ALA A 270 -8.55 2.79 -11.47
N LEU A 271 -8.87 1.58 -11.94
CA LEU A 271 -8.67 1.20 -13.33
C LEU A 271 -9.70 1.78 -14.30
N THR A 272 -10.95 1.99 -13.85
CA THR A 272 -12.06 2.45 -14.70
C THR A 272 -12.30 3.95 -14.64
N TYR A 273 -11.73 4.64 -13.65
CA TYR A 273 -11.93 6.09 -13.46
C TYR A 273 -11.74 6.87 -14.79
N PRO A 274 -12.61 7.86 -15.07
CA PRO A 274 -13.67 8.43 -14.21
C PRO A 274 -15.03 7.70 -14.27
N THR A 275 -15.17 6.63 -15.02
CA THR A 275 -16.44 5.92 -15.22
C THR A 275 -16.58 4.75 -14.24
N ARG A 276 -17.78 4.61 -13.60
CA ARG A 276 -18.09 3.40 -12.83
C ARG A 276 -18.56 2.29 -13.75
N GLN A 277 -18.06 1.08 -13.52
CA GLN A 277 -18.47 -0.12 -14.22
C GLN A 277 -19.30 -1.04 -13.31
N SER A 278 -20.18 -1.81 -13.92
CA SER A 278 -20.92 -2.85 -13.19
C SER A 278 -19.96 -3.93 -12.68
N SER A 279 -20.32 -4.61 -11.60
CA SER A 279 -19.56 -5.74 -11.06
C SER A 279 -20.52 -6.75 -10.42
N ASP A 280 -20.04 -7.95 -10.21
CA ASP A 280 -20.69 -9.02 -9.45
C ASP A 280 -20.24 -9.04 -7.97
N PHE A 281 -19.49 -8.04 -7.52
CA PHE A 281 -19.01 -7.95 -6.14
C PHE A 281 -20.17 -7.87 -5.15
N GLU A 282 -19.97 -8.39 -3.96
CA GLU A 282 -20.94 -8.37 -2.89
C GLU A 282 -21.47 -6.94 -2.62
N ARG A 283 -22.78 -6.82 -2.39
CA ARG A 283 -23.45 -5.57 -2.07
C ARG A 283 -23.75 -5.50 -0.59
N LEU A 284 -23.60 -4.30 -0.01
CA LEU A 284 -24.07 -4.06 1.34
C LEU A 284 -25.59 -4.26 1.41
N ASP A 285 -26.03 -5.07 2.36
CA ASP A 285 -27.44 -5.25 2.71
C ASP A 285 -27.73 -4.47 3.99
N PHE A 286 -28.31 -3.28 3.85
CA PHE A 286 -28.63 -2.41 4.99
C PHE A 286 -29.64 -3.00 5.96
N TRP A 287 -30.43 -4.00 5.55
CA TRP A 287 -31.35 -4.73 6.44
C TRP A 287 -30.61 -5.68 7.37
N LYS A 288 -29.40 -6.13 7.01
CA LYS A 288 -28.54 -6.98 7.84
C LYS A 288 -27.52 -6.20 8.67
N LEU A 289 -27.25 -4.96 8.29
CA LEU A 289 -26.39 -4.07 9.08
C LEU A 289 -27.10 -3.68 10.37
N LYS A 290 -26.49 -3.95 11.53
CA LYS A 290 -27.01 -3.57 12.83
C LYS A 290 -26.52 -2.19 13.24
N ASP A 291 -25.23 -2.10 13.61
CA ASP A 291 -24.62 -0.91 14.15
C ASP A 291 -23.33 -0.58 13.40
N LEU A 292 -23.07 0.71 13.20
CA LEU A 292 -21.78 1.25 12.78
C LEU A 292 -21.19 2.00 13.98
N THR A 293 -20.12 1.48 14.54
CA THR A 293 -19.53 1.99 15.78
C THR A 293 -18.17 2.64 15.53
N PHE A 294 -17.86 3.64 16.35
CA PHE A 294 -16.63 4.42 16.22
C PHE A 294 -15.95 4.58 17.57
N GLU A 295 -14.62 4.46 17.59
CA GLU A 295 -13.79 4.60 18.76
C GLU A 295 -12.58 5.48 18.46
N LYS A 296 -12.01 6.08 19.50
CA LYS A 296 -10.72 6.76 19.39
C LYS A 296 -9.60 5.73 19.40
N PRO A 297 -8.56 5.84 18.52
CA PRO A 297 -7.41 4.95 18.56
C PRO A 297 -6.62 5.11 19.87
N ASP A 298 -6.20 3.99 20.46
CA ASP A 298 -5.31 3.97 21.65
C ASP A 298 -3.85 4.07 21.22
N THR A 299 -3.36 5.30 21.06
CA THR A 299 -1.97 5.56 20.62
C THR A 299 -0.92 5.34 21.68
N ASP A 300 -1.32 5.17 22.95
CA ASP A 300 -0.40 4.86 24.05
C ASP A 300 -0.05 3.37 24.05
N THR A 301 -1.04 2.51 23.82
CA THR A 301 -0.84 1.06 23.69
C THR A 301 -0.23 0.72 22.32
N PHE A 302 -0.76 1.30 21.23
CA PHE A 302 -0.36 1.04 19.84
C PHE A 302 0.42 2.22 19.29
N LYS A 303 1.71 2.28 19.63
CA LYS A 303 2.59 3.42 19.34
C LYS A 303 2.81 3.67 17.84
N GLY A 304 2.57 2.70 16.97
CA GLY A 304 2.86 2.80 15.53
C GLY A 304 2.21 4.00 14.85
N LEU A 305 0.95 4.31 15.21
CA LEU A 305 0.25 5.49 14.69
C LEU A 305 0.89 6.79 15.18
N ARG A 306 1.30 6.87 16.45
CA ARG A 306 1.99 8.05 16.99
C ARG A 306 3.30 8.29 16.29
N PHE A 307 4.13 7.27 16.13
CA PHE A 307 5.41 7.38 15.41
C PHE A 307 5.26 7.87 13.98
N ALA A 308 4.20 7.43 13.28
CA ALA A 308 3.92 7.91 11.93
C ALA A 308 3.57 9.40 11.88
N TYR A 309 2.75 9.89 12.82
CA TYR A 309 2.49 11.33 12.93
C TYR A 309 3.76 12.13 13.26
N GLU A 310 4.60 11.63 14.16
CA GLU A 310 5.88 12.23 14.52
C GLU A 310 6.81 12.28 13.30
N ALA A 311 7.00 11.15 12.60
CA ALA A 311 7.79 11.07 11.39
C ALA A 311 7.26 11.98 10.28
N GLY A 312 5.96 11.98 10.06
CA GLY A 312 5.31 12.80 9.05
C GLY A 312 5.44 14.29 9.32
N LYS A 313 5.21 14.73 10.56
CA LYS A 313 5.37 16.13 10.97
C LYS A 313 6.82 16.60 10.90
N MET A 314 7.78 15.72 11.19
CA MET A 314 9.21 16.01 10.99
C MET A 314 9.54 16.16 9.50
N GLY A 315 8.90 15.36 8.64
CA GLY A 315 9.06 15.41 7.19
C GLY A 315 10.40 14.88 6.70
N GLY A 316 10.85 15.35 5.55
CA GLY A 316 12.14 15.00 4.97
C GLY A 316 12.36 13.48 4.86
N SER A 317 13.54 13.03 5.33
CA SER A 317 13.90 11.60 5.31
C SER A 317 13.29 10.77 6.46
N MET A 318 12.63 11.39 7.45
CA MET A 318 12.16 10.67 8.64
C MET A 318 11.07 9.61 8.33
N PRO A 319 10.08 9.86 7.44
CA PRO A 319 9.13 8.81 7.05
C PRO A 319 9.80 7.61 6.37
N CYS A 320 10.89 7.81 5.62
CA CYS A 320 11.70 6.74 5.03
C CYS A 320 12.36 5.89 6.13
N ILE A 321 12.98 6.54 7.12
CA ILE A 321 13.61 5.87 8.28
C ILE A 321 12.57 5.07 9.07
N PHE A 322 11.40 5.65 9.34
CA PHE A 322 10.28 4.99 10.00
C PHE A 322 9.84 3.72 9.26
N ASN A 323 9.64 3.83 7.93
CA ASN A 323 9.23 2.69 7.11
C ASN A 323 10.28 1.58 7.10
N ALA A 324 11.56 1.93 6.90
CA ALA A 324 12.66 0.97 6.85
C ALA A 324 12.81 0.21 8.19
N ALA A 325 12.75 0.93 9.32
CA ALA A 325 12.79 0.34 10.66
C ALA A 325 11.63 -0.63 10.89
N ASN A 326 10.41 -0.24 10.49
CA ASN A 326 9.23 -1.09 10.58
C ASN A 326 9.38 -2.37 9.74
N GLU A 327 9.82 -2.26 8.49
CA GLU A 327 9.99 -3.45 7.63
C GLU A 327 10.97 -4.45 8.23
N VAL A 328 12.09 -3.99 8.80
CA VAL A 328 13.07 -4.85 9.47
C VAL A 328 12.49 -5.48 10.72
N ALA A 329 11.85 -4.70 11.59
CA ALA A 329 11.27 -5.19 12.83
C ALA A 329 10.14 -6.20 12.58
N VAL A 330 9.24 -5.92 11.65
CA VAL A 330 8.16 -6.84 11.26
C VAL A 330 8.73 -8.13 10.65
N GLY A 331 9.76 -8.02 9.81
CA GLY A 331 10.45 -9.18 9.25
C GLY A 331 11.08 -10.07 10.33
N ALA A 332 11.69 -9.48 11.35
CA ALA A 332 12.26 -10.19 12.49
C ALA A 332 11.18 -10.85 13.36
N PHE A 333 10.08 -10.14 13.64
CA PHE A 333 8.94 -10.71 14.35
C PHE A 333 8.33 -11.92 13.63
N LEU A 334 8.11 -11.82 12.32
CA LEU A 334 7.57 -12.92 11.51
C LEU A 334 8.45 -14.17 11.51
N LYS A 335 9.77 -13.99 11.68
CA LYS A 335 10.76 -15.07 11.82
C LYS A 335 10.87 -15.59 13.26
N GLY A 336 10.19 -14.94 14.25
CA GLY A 336 10.27 -15.30 15.66
C GLY A 336 11.55 -14.85 16.37
N ALA A 337 12.30 -13.91 15.79
CA ALA A 337 13.53 -13.39 16.36
C ALA A 337 13.31 -12.33 17.47
N ILE A 338 12.15 -11.69 17.48
CA ILE A 338 11.76 -10.67 18.47
C ILE A 338 10.30 -10.86 18.89
N HIS A 339 9.89 -10.21 19.99
CA HIS A 339 8.49 -10.14 20.42
C HIS A 339 7.73 -9.02 19.75
N PHE A 340 6.40 -9.07 19.78
CA PHE A 340 5.53 -8.09 19.11
C PHE A 340 5.79 -6.64 19.59
N LEU A 341 5.99 -6.43 20.89
CA LEU A 341 6.24 -5.09 21.43
C LEU A 341 7.61 -4.52 21.08
N ASP A 342 8.59 -5.37 20.79
CA ASP A 342 9.93 -4.94 20.39
C ASP A 342 9.93 -4.20 19.03
N ILE A 343 8.88 -4.41 18.21
CA ILE A 343 8.67 -3.67 16.96
C ILE A 343 8.69 -2.16 17.25
N TYR A 344 7.98 -1.71 18.30
CA TYR A 344 7.93 -0.30 18.64
C TYR A 344 9.28 0.24 19.11
N ASP A 345 9.99 -0.55 19.90
CA ASP A 345 11.28 -0.13 20.48
C ASP A 345 12.36 0.00 19.38
N ILE A 346 12.35 -0.90 18.37
CA ILE A 346 13.23 -0.84 17.22
C ILE A 346 12.93 0.40 16.35
N ILE A 347 11.65 0.66 16.08
CA ILE A 347 11.24 1.84 15.29
C ILE A 347 11.68 3.12 16.02
N GLU A 348 11.33 3.26 17.31
CA GLU A 348 11.63 4.44 18.13
C GLU A 348 13.13 4.72 18.18
N GLN A 349 13.94 3.70 18.52
CA GLN A 349 15.40 3.83 18.57
C GLN A 349 16.02 4.21 17.22
N THR A 350 15.51 3.65 16.13
CA THR A 350 16.02 3.95 14.78
C THR A 350 15.70 5.39 14.39
N MET A 351 14.48 5.86 14.62
CA MET A 351 14.08 7.25 14.35
C MET A 351 14.89 8.24 15.18
N MET A 352 15.15 7.95 16.46
CA MET A 352 15.90 8.83 17.36
C MET A 352 17.40 8.90 17.05
N LYS A 353 17.95 7.90 16.34
CA LYS A 353 19.40 7.77 16.12
C LYS A 353 19.93 8.63 14.99
N ARG A 354 19.08 8.98 14.03
CA ARG A 354 19.49 9.69 12.80
C ARG A 354 18.91 11.10 12.75
N ALA A 355 19.75 12.07 12.38
CA ALA A 355 19.27 13.40 12.04
C ALA A 355 18.48 13.36 10.73
N CYS A 356 17.35 14.05 10.69
CA CYS A 356 16.52 14.13 9.51
C CYS A 356 17.15 15.04 8.44
N ILE A 357 17.20 14.59 7.20
CA ILE A 357 17.47 15.43 6.02
C ILE A 357 16.15 16.05 5.61
N LEU A 358 16.03 17.39 5.67
CA LEU A 358 14.73 18.08 5.47
C LEU A 358 14.24 18.03 4.01
N GLU A 359 15.15 18.17 3.05
CA GLU A 359 14.84 18.14 1.61
C GLU A 359 15.72 17.09 0.91
N PRO A 360 15.46 15.80 1.16
CA PRO A 360 16.30 14.75 0.59
C PRO A 360 16.08 14.59 -0.92
N THR A 361 17.17 14.31 -1.63
CA THR A 361 17.11 13.78 -2.99
C THR A 361 16.65 12.33 -2.98
N LEU A 362 16.34 11.78 -4.15
CA LEU A 362 15.97 10.39 -4.27
C LEU A 362 17.13 9.46 -3.86
N GLU A 363 18.35 9.79 -4.25
CA GLU A 363 19.57 9.07 -3.89
C GLU A 363 19.78 9.06 -2.38
N GLU A 364 19.63 10.22 -1.71
CA GLU A 364 19.72 10.31 -0.25
C GLU A 364 18.64 9.48 0.46
N LEU A 365 17.42 9.37 -0.09
CA LEU A 365 16.40 8.47 0.46
C LEU A 365 16.80 6.99 0.35
N PHE A 366 17.48 6.58 -0.72
CA PHE A 366 18.04 5.22 -0.82
C PHE A 366 19.12 4.98 0.23
N GLU A 367 19.99 5.96 0.47
CA GLU A 367 21.03 5.88 1.50
C GLU A 367 20.43 5.84 2.91
N GLU A 368 19.40 6.66 3.18
CA GLU A 368 18.70 6.66 4.47
C GLU A 368 17.93 5.36 4.73
N ASP A 369 17.26 4.77 3.71
CA ASP A 369 16.64 3.46 3.83
C ASP A 369 17.67 2.38 4.16
N ALA A 370 18.79 2.34 3.42
CA ALA A 370 19.86 1.37 3.65
C ALA A 370 20.47 1.51 5.05
N TRP A 371 20.75 2.76 5.49
CA TRP A 371 21.25 3.03 6.83
C TRP A 371 20.25 2.59 7.91
N ALA A 372 18.98 2.96 7.77
CA ALA A 372 17.94 2.63 8.75
C ALA A 372 17.76 1.12 8.89
N ARG A 373 17.80 0.38 7.77
CA ARG A 373 17.76 -1.08 7.77
C ARG A 373 18.94 -1.69 8.50
N ALA A 374 20.15 -1.22 8.22
CA ALA A 374 21.36 -1.70 8.87
C ALA A 374 21.34 -1.43 10.38
N TYR A 375 20.91 -0.23 10.80
CA TYR A 375 20.82 0.13 12.21
C TYR A 375 19.72 -0.69 12.91
N ALA A 376 18.51 -0.78 12.35
CA ALA A 376 17.44 -1.59 12.91
C ALA A 376 17.86 -3.08 13.04
N ALA A 377 18.57 -3.63 12.05
CA ALA A 377 19.10 -4.98 12.12
C ALA A 377 20.11 -5.17 13.27
N SER A 378 20.95 -4.18 13.52
CA SER A 378 21.92 -4.22 14.64
C SER A 378 21.26 -4.24 16.04
N LEU A 379 19.99 -3.80 16.13
CA LEU A 379 19.23 -3.87 17.37
C LEU A 379 18.63 -5.26 17.64
N LEU A 380 18.57 -6.14 16.63
CA LEU A 380 18.07 -7.51 16.77
C LEU A 380 19.10 -8.46 17.42
N GLU A 381 20.39 -8.07 17.44
CA GLU A 381 21.48 -8.88 17.97
C GLU A 381 21.70 -8.70 19.49
N LYS A 382 20.87 -7.88 20.15
CA LYS A 382 20.93 -7.58 21.59
C LYS A 382 19.85 -8.32 22.35
#